data_37b8eca10e3f906f5e9e4e4487f30c0d
#
_entry.id   37b8eca10e3f906f5e9e4e4487f30c0d
#
_cell.length_a   1.000
_cell.length_b   1.000
_cell.length_c   1.000
_cell.angle_alpha   90.00
_cell.angle_beta   90.00
_cell.angle_gamma   90.00
#
_symmetry.space_group_name_H-M   'P 1'
#
loop_
_entity.id
_entity.type
_entity.pdbx_description
1 polymer ?
#
loop_
_entity_poly.entity_id
_entity_poly.type
_entity_poly.pdbx_seq_one_letter_code
_entity_poly.pdbx_strand_id
1 'polypeptide(L)'
;MLRSTQPELLDADDIPFEDIKQNMKELDFINRWLGGHSITLSGLKKILSASKTTGKPIRICEAGCGGGDNLLAIDIWCAKNNIAVHLTGIDQKKECIDFAKEKITDAKYTWILSDYKRVDFLHQKPDIIFSSLFCHHFSDAALVQMMQWMHSNSRSGSFINDSHRN
;
A
#
# COMPACT_ATOMS: atom_id res chain seq x y z
N MET A 1 22.89 11.79 -10.11
CA MET A 1 22.11 11.21 -11.24
C MET A 1 20.75 11.90 -11.25
N LEU A 2 20.27 12.33 -12.41
CA LEU A 2 18.93 12.93 -12.52
C LEU A 2 17.90 11.81 -12.55
N ARG A 3 16.84 11.97 -11.76
CA ARG A 3 15.71 11.03 -11.69
C ARG A 3 15.04 10.94 -13.07
N SER A 4 14.80 9.73 -13.57
CA SER A 4 14.07 9.53 -14.84
C SER A 4 12.63 10.04 -14.68
N THR A 5 12.18 10.84 -15.65
CA THR A 5 10.80 11.38 -15.72
C THR A 5 9.98 10.70 -16.82
N GLN A 6 10.47 9.60 -17.41
CA GLN A 6 9.70 8.87 -18.41
C GLN A 6 8.50 8.19 -17.75
N PRO A 7 7.27 8.36 -18.29
CA PRO A 7 6.09 7.65 -17.81
C PRO A 7 6.29 6.14 -18.00
N GLU A 8 5.87 5.37 -17.01
CA GLU A 8 5.87 3.91 -17.14
C GLU A 8 4.67 3.47 -17.99
N LEU A 9 4.79 2.29 -18.61
CA LEU A 9 3.74 1.72 -19.48
C LEU A 9 2.36 1.68 -18.77
N LEU A 10 2.37 1.51 -17.44
CA LEU A 10 1.16 1.46 -16.60
C LEU A 10 0.57 2.82 -16.24
N ASP A 11 1.26 3.93 -16.56
CA ASP A 11 0.73 5.28 -16.32
C ASP A 11 -0.24 5.72 -17.43
N ALA A 12 -0.34 4.97 -18.54
CA ALA A 12 -1.25 5.28 -19.62
C ALA A 12 -2.71 4.98 -19.24
N ASP A 13 -3.64 5.85 -19.66
CA ASP A 13 -5.07 5.74 -19.34
C ASP A 13 -5.81 4.65 -20.16
N ASP A 14 -5.20 4.17 -21.26
CA ASP A 14 -5.83 3.27 -22.24
C ASP A 14 -5.27 1.83 -22.22
N ILE A 15 -4.77 1.35 -21.09
CA ILE A 15 -4.24 -0.01 -21.02
C ILE A 15 -5.41 -1.01 -20.87
N PRO A 16 -5.47 -2.08 -21.70
CA PRO A 16 -6.47 -3.13 -21.56
C PRO A 16 -6.43 -3.77 -20.15
N PHE A 17 -7.59 -4.05 -19.58
CA PHE A 17 -7.70 -4.63 -18.22
C PHE A 17 -6.89 -5.90 -18.04
N GLU A 18 -6.84 -6.78 -19.05
CA GLU A 18 -6.07 -8.03 -18.99
C GLU A 18 -4.56 -7.78 -18.87
N ASP A 19 -4.04 -6.72 -19.49
CA ASP A 19 -2.62 -6.34 -19.41
C ASP A 19 -2.29 -5.81 -18.00
N ILE A 20 -3.18 -5.00 -17.42
CA ILE A 20 -3.08 -4.53 -16.03
C ILE A 20 -3.10 -5.72 -15.07
N LYS A 21 -4.02 -6.66 -15.28
CA LYS A 21 -4.17 -7.88 -14.47
C LYS A 21 -2.94 -8.77 -14.56
N GLN A 22 -2.39 -8.94 -15.76
CA GLN A 22 -1.16 -9.70 -15.97
C GLN A 22 0.02 -9.04 -15.26
N ASN A 23 0.16 -7.73 -15.41
CA ASN A 23 1.23 -6.97 -14.75
C ASN A 23 1.12 -7.04 -13.22
N MET A 24 -0.08 -6.94 -12.64
CA MET A 24 -0.28 -7.12 -11.19
C MET A 24 0.13 -8.51 -10.70
N LYS A 25 -0.11 -9.56 -11.49
CA LYS A 25 0.36 -10.92 -11.17
C LYS A 25 1.88 -11.02 -11.22
N GLU A 26 2.50 -10.38 -12.20
CA GLU A 26 3.95 -10.33 -12.35
C GLU A 26 4.60 -9.54 -11.22
N LEU A 27 4.03 -8.41 -10.82
CA LEU A 27 4.48 -7.63 -9.66
C LEU A 27 4.33 -8.42 -8.34
N ASP A 28 3.20 -9.11 -8.12
CA ASP A 28 3.02 -10.01 -6.96
C ASP A 28 4.09 -11.11 -6.96
N PHE A 29 4.36 -11.72 -8.11
CA PHE A 29 5.41 -12.72 -8.25
C PHE A 29 6.80 -12.14 -7.94
N ILE A 30 7.16 -11.01 -8.53
CA ILE A 30 8.43 -10.33 -8.30
C ILE A 30 8.58 -9.94 -6.82
N ASN A 31 7.57 -9.32 -6.22
CA ASN A 31 7.58 -8.91 -4.82
C ASN A 31 7.75 -10.10 -3.88
N ARG A 32 7.14 -11.23 -4.21
CA ARG A 32 7.25 -12.47 -3.43
C ARG A 32 8.63 -13.10 -3.51
N TRP A 33 9.27 -13.09 -4.68
CA TRP A 33 10.56 -13.75 -4.92
C TRP A 33 11.77 -12.85 -4.68
N LEU A 34 11.67 -11.54 -4.95
CA LEU A 34 12.76 -10.57 -4.75
C LEU A 34 12.73 -9.90 -3.37
N GLY A 35 11.83 -10.30 -2.49
CA GLY A 35 11.81 -9.84 -1.11
C GLY A 35 11.10 -8.51 -0.86
N GLY A 36 10.33 -7.98 -1.82
CA GLY A 36 9.54 -6.74 -1.65
C GLY A 36 8.61 -6.81 -0.44
N HIS A 37 7.90 -7.91 -0.27
CA HIS A 37 7.06 -8.14 0.92
C HIS A 37 7.88 -8.19 2.22
N SER A 38 9.11 -8.69 2.21
CA SER A 38 9.95 -8.75 3.41
C SER A 38 10.39 -7.37 3.88
N ILE A 39 10.63 -6.45 2.95
CA ILE A 39 10.96 -5.05 3.25
C ILE A 39 9.73 -4.36 3.86
N THR A 40 8.56 -4.51 3.25
CA THR A 40 7.29 -3.99 3.78
C THR A 40 7.02 -4.52 5.20
N LEU A 41 7.17 -5.83 5.41
CA LEU A 41 7.02 -6.44 6.74
C LEU A 41 8.05 -5.95 7.75
N SER A 42 9.28 -5.66 7.31
CA SER A 42 10.32 -5.09 8.18
C SER A 42 9.94 -3.69 8.66
N GLY A 43 9.45 -2.83 7.75
CA GLY A 43 8.93 -1.50 8.10
C GLY A 43 7.77 -1.58 9.10
N LEU A 44 6.80 -2.48 8.85
CA LEU A 44 5.68 -2.72 9.74
C LEU A 44 6.13 -3.16 11.14
N LYS A 45 7.01 -4.16 11.23
CA LYS A 45 7.53 -4.68 12.50
C LYS A 45 8.22 -3.60 13.32
N LYS A 46 8.98 -2.72 12.66
CA LYS A 46 9.67 -1.60 13.33
C LYS A 46 8.71 -0.64 14.01
N ILE A 47 7.58 -0.30 13.36
CA ILE A 47 6.55 0.55 13.97
C ILE A 47 5.83 -0.21 15.08
N LEU A 48 5.43 -1.46 14.86
CA LEU A 48 4.72 -2.27 15.85
C LEU A 48 5.54 -2.48 17.13
N SER A 49 6.85 -2.68 17.01
CA SER A 49 7.73 -2.85 18.18
C SER A 49 7.85 -1.58 19.03
N ALA A 50 7.66 -0.41 18.43
CA ALA A 50 7.67 0.88 19.12
C ALA A 50 6.29 1.29 19.66
N SER A 51 5.23 0.60 19.23
CA SER A 51 3.84 0.93 19.59
C SER A 51 3.33 0.07 20.73
N LYS A 52 2.58 0.68 21.65
CA LYS A 52 1.87 -0.09 22.70
C LYS A 52 0.64 -0.77 22.09
N THR A 53 0.57 -2.09 22.18
CA THR A 53 -0.63 -2.85 21.77
C THR A 53 -1.79 -2.53 22.71
N THR A 54 -2.91 -2.11 22.15
CA THR A 54 -4.11 -1.70 22.92
C THR A 54 -5.14 -2.81 23.08
N GLY A 55 -4.85 -4.03 22.62
CA GLY A 55 -5.81 -5.14 22.57
C GLY A 55 -6.91 -4.99 21.49
N LYS A 56 -6.90 -3.89 20.75
CA LYS A 56 -7.81 -3.65 19.60
C LYS A 56 -7.12 -4.06 18.29
N PRO A 57 -7.89 -4.41 17.25
CA PRO A 57 -7.34 -4.64 15.92
C PRO A 57 -6.53 -3.42 15.43
N ILE A 58 -5.35 -3.68 14.89
CA ILE A 58 -4.47 -2.65 14.33
C ILE A 58 -5.00 -2.29 12.93
N ARG A 59 -5.17 -1.00 12.66
CA ARG A 59 -5.62 -0.49 11.37
C ARG A 59 -4.42 -0.13 10.52
N ILE A 60 -4.27 -0.81 9.40
CA ILE A 60 -3.14 -0.62 8.48
C ILE A 60 -3.71 -0.20 7.12
N CYS A 61 -3.14 0.85 6.54
CA CYS A 61 -3.56 1.38 5.25
C CYS A 61 -2.39 1.42 4.28
N GLU A 62 -2.62 0.96 3.04
CA GLU A 62 -1.71 1.10 1.92
C GLU A 62 -2.24 2.14 0.93
N ALA A 63 -1.42 3.15 0.61
CA ALA A 63 -1.69 4.11 -0.44
C ALA A 63 -0.97 3.68 -1.74
N GLY A 64 -1.73 3.56 -2.83
CA GLY A 64 -1.27 2.92 -4.06
C GLY A 64 -1.21 1.41 -3.89
N CYS A 65 -2.32 0.79 -3.48
CA CYS A 65 -2.32 -0.63 -3.08
C CYS A 65 -2.30 -1.62 -4.25
N GLY A 66 -2.50 -1.15 -5.49
CA GLY A 66 -2.60 -2.04 -6.65
C GLY A 66 -3.58 -3.19 -6.42
N GLY A 67 -3.15 -4.41 -6.64
CA GLY A 67 -3.93 -5.64 -6.41
C GLY A 67 -3.98 -6.13 -4.95
N GLY A 68 -3.43 -5.38 -3.98
CA GLY A 68 -3.50 -5.69 -2.55
C GLY A 68 -2.56 -6.79 -2.06
N ASP A 69 -1.53 -7.12 -2.82
CA ASP A 69 -0.58 -8.21 -2.51
C ASP A 69 0.22 -7.97 -1.22
N ASN A 70 0.65 -6.73 -0.97
CA ASN A 70 1.32 -6.37 0.28
C ASN A 70 0.38 -6.46 1.49
N LEU A 71 -0.87 -6.01 1.35
CA LEU A 71 -1.87 -6.15 2.42
C LEU A 71 -2.14 -7.62 2.73
N LEU A 72 -2.20 -8.48 1.71
CA LEU A 72 -2.34 -9.92 1.91
C LEU A 72 -1.12 -10.53 2.62
N ALA A 73 0.10 -10.11 2.25
CA ALA A 73 1.32 -10.56 2.92
C ALA A 73 1.36 -10.13 4.40
N ILE A 74 0.92 -8.90 4.69
CA ILE A 74 0.77 -8.37 6.05
C ILE A 74 -0.25 -9.20 6.83
N ASP A 75 -1.40 -9.49 6.23
CA ASP A 75 -2.45 -10.31 6.87
C ASP A 75 -1.94 -11.69 7.27
N ILE A 76 -1.31 -12.39 6.34
CA ILE A 76 -0.73 -13.72 6.59
C ILE A 76 0.29 -13.66 7.74
N TRP A 77 1.13 -12.63 7.75
CA TRP A 77 2.11 -12.46 8.82
C TRP A 77 1.44 -12.13 10.17
N CYS A 78 0.47 -11.24 10.18
CA CYS A 78 -0.28 -10.87 11.40
C CYS A 78 -1.03 -12.08 11.98
N ALA A 79 -1.70 -12.87 11.14
CA ALA A 79 -2.39 -14.09 11.55
C ALA A 79 -1.46 -15.10 12.21
N LYS A 80 -0.26 -15.32 11.64
CA LYS A 80 0.77 -16.19 12.22
C LYS A 80 1.31 -15.70 13.56
N ASN A 81 1.18 -14.40 13.84
CA ASN A 81 1.65 -13.79 15.10
C ASN A 81 0.51 -13.43 16.05
N ASN A 82 -0.72 -13.91 15.80
CA ASN A 82 -1.92 -13.63 16.59
C ASN A 82 -2.23 -12.13 16.75
N ILE A 83 -1.97 -11.33 15.70
CA ILE A 83 -2.24 -9.89 15.66
C ILE A 83 -3.52 -9.66 14.86
N ALA A 84 -4.55 -9.14 15.52
CA ALA A 84 -5.79 -8.76 14.85
C ALA A 84 -5.59 -7.45 14.06
N VAL A 85 -6.08 -7.41 12.80
CA VAL A 85 -5.90 -6.28 11.90
C VAL A 85 -7.18 -5.91 11.15
N HIS A 86 -7.29 -4.63 10.79
CA HIS A 86 -8.15 -4.12 9.72
C HIS A 86 -7.26 -3.51 8.64
N LEU A 87 -7.47 -3.91 7.41
CA LEU A 87 -6.60 -3.58 6.28
C LEU A 87 -7.37 -2.70 5.29
N THR A 88 -6.77 -1.58 4.90
CA THR A 88 -7.37 -0.65 3.94
C THR A 88 -6.42 -0.46 2.77
N GLY A 89 -6.91 -0.69 1.55
CA GLY A 89 -6.21 -0.38 0.32
C GLY A 89 -6.84 0.82 -0.37
N ILE A 90 -6.03 1.79 -0.79
CA ILE A 90 -6.44 2.96 -1.58
C ILE A 90 -5.72 2.90 -2.92
N ASP A 91 -6.47 3.01 -4.00
CA ASP A 91 -5.93 3.15 -5.34
C ASP A 91 -6.86 4.01 -6.22
N GLN A 92 -6.29 4.70 -7.21
CA GLN A 92 -7.06 5.52 -8.16
C GLN A 92 -7.58 4.69 -9.33
N LYS A 93 -6.94 3.57 -9.64
CA LYS A 93 -7.32 2.71 -10.76
C LYS A 93 -8.42 1.74 -10.32
N LYS A 94 -9.57 1.86 -11.00
CA LYS A 94 -10.73 1.00 -10.74
C LYS A 94 -10.38 -0.48 -10.92
N GLU A 95 -9.57 -0.78 -11.92
CA GLU A 95 -9.13 -2.12 -12.28
C GLU A 95 -8.34 -2.77 -11.14
N CYS A 96 -7.48 -2.00 -10.47
CA CYS A 96 -6.71 -2.45 -9.31
C CYS A 96 -7.64 -2.82 -8.15
N ILE A 97 -8.58 -1.94 -7.85
CA ILE A 97 -9.55 -2.14 -6.77
C ILE A 97 -10.49 -3.31 -7.06
N ASP A 98 -10.96 -3.45 -8.29
CA ASP A 98 -11.83 -4.58 -8.69
C ASP A 98 -11.07 -5.90 -8.57
N PHE A 99 -9.83 -5.97 -9.07
CA PHE A 99 -8.97 -7.15 -8.93
C PHE A 99 -8.72 -7.51 -7.46
N ALA A 100 -8.43 -6.52 -6.61
CA ALA A 100 -8.23 -6.73 -5.18
C ALA A 100 -9.49 -7.31 -4.51
N LYS A 101 -10.67 -6.76 -4.83
CA LYS A 101 -11.97 -7.25 -4.33
C LYS A 101 -12.30 -8.67 -4.79
N GLU A 102 -11.99 -9.01 -6.03
CA GLU A 102 -12.19 -10.37 -6.54
C GLU A 102 -11.30 -11.39 -5.83
N LYS A 103 -10.04 -11.00 -5.58
CA LYS A 103 -9.02 -11.86 -4.96
C LYS A 103 -9.21 -12.02 -3.46
N ILE A 104 -9.69 -10.98 -2.77
CA ILE A 104 -9.72 -10.89 -1.31
C ILE A 104 -11.11 -10.43 -0.85
N THR A 105 -11.92 -11.37 -0.37
CA THR A 105 -13.33 -11.17 0.00
C THR A 105 -13.58 -11.05 1.52
N ASP A 106 -12.52 -11.11 2.35
CA ASP A 106 -12.64 -11.04 3.81
C ASP A 106 -13.08 -9.63 4.28
N ALA A 107 -14.05 -9.57 5.17
CA ALA A 107 -14.67 -8.35 5.69
C ALA A 107 -13.70 -7.43 6.47
N LYS A 108 -12.52 -7.93 6.87
CA LYS A 108 -11.48 -7.11 7.51
C LYS A 108 -10.74 -6.19 6.51
N TYR A 109 -10.98 -6.35 5.20
CA TYR A 109 -10.42 -5.49 4.16
C TYR A 109 -11.42 -4.43 3.73
N THR A 110 -10.91 -3.22 3.55
CA THR A 110 -11.65 -2.09 2.97
C THR A 110 -10.89 -1.60 1.74
N TRP A 111 -11.59 -1.53 0.59
CA TRP A 111 -11.01 -1.09 -0.68
C TRP A 111 -11.61 0.25 -1.07
N ILE A 112 -10.78 1.27 -1.25
CA ILE A 112 -11.19 2.64 -1.54
C ILE A 112 -10.67 3.04 -2.92
N LEU A 113 -11.59 3.25 -3.86
CA LEU A 113 -11.29 3.82 -5.17
C LEU A 113 -11.24 5.35 -5.04
N SER A 114 -10.05 5.91 -4.88
CA SER A 114 -9.85 7.36 -4.72
C SER A 114 -8.38 7.76 -4.88
N ASP A 115 -8.15 9.02 -5.20
CA ASP A 115 -6.88 9.66 -4.87
C ASP A 115 -6.71 9.68 -3.34
N TYR A 116 -5.56 9.22 -2.84
CA TYR A 116 -5.28 9.17 -1.41
C TYR A 116 -5.46 10.54 -0.73
N LYS A 117 -5.17 11.65 -1.43
CA LYS A 117 -5.33 13.03 -0.93
C LYS A 117 -6.77 13.38 -0.57
N ARG A 118 -7.74 12.70 -1.20
CA ARG A 118 -9.18 12.95 -0.99
C ARG A 118 -9.80 12.02 0.05
N VAL A 119 -9.02 11.06 0.55
CA VAL A 119 -9.54 10.12 1.55
C VAL A 119 -9.58 10.79 2.91
N ASP A 120 -10.79 10.85 3.49
CA ASP A 120 -11.03 11.24 4.87
C ASP A 120 -11.35 10.00 5.70
N PHE A 121 -10.52 9.69 6.66
CA PHE A 121 -10.72 8.57 7.58
C PHE A 121 -11.72 8.90 8.71
N LEU A 122 -12.24 10.13 8.76
CA LEU A 122 -13.15 10.60 9.82
C LEU A 122 -12.60 10.27 11.21
N HIS A 123 -13.34 9.46 11.97
CA HIS A 123 -12.94 9.03 13.32
C HIS A 123 -12.15 7.71 13.33
N GLN A 124 -11.85 7.14 12.16
CA GLN A 124 -11.25 5.82 12.03
C GLN A 124 -9.85 5.87 11.41
N LYS A 125 -9.03 6.83 11.80
CA LYS A 125 -7.64 6.94 11.31
C LYS A 125 -6.89 5.61 11.45
N PRO A 126 -6.13 5.20 10.42
CA PRO A 126 -5.21 4.09 10.51
C PRO A 126 -4.18 4.28 11.63
N ASP A 127 -3.73 3.20 12.22
CA ASP A 127 -2.57 3.21 13.10
C ASP A 127 -1.30 3.37 12.28
N ILE A 128 -1.23 2.67 11.15
CA ILE A 128 -0.07 2.69 10.27
C ILE A 128 -0.53 2.95 8.84
N ILE A 129 0.15 3.88 8.16
CA ILE A 129 0.01 4.08 6.72
C ILE A 129 1.33 3.76 6.06
N PHE A 130 1.29 3.01 4.97
CA PHE A 130 2.48 2.77 4.15
C PHE A 130 2.16 2.89 2.66
N SER A 131 3.22 2.97 1.86
CA SER A 131 3.17 2.89 0.42
C SER A 131 4.33 2.05 -0.07
N SER A 132 4.07 1.21 -1.08
CA SER A 132 5.08 0.32 -1.64
C SER A 132 5.06 0.39 -3.16
N LEU A 133 6.24 0.62 -3.77
CA LEU A 133 6.45 0.70 -5.22
C LEU A 133 5.47 1.66 -5.93
N PHE A 134 5.25 2.82 -5.34
CA PHE A 134 4.31 3.82 -5.84
C PHE A 134 4.91 5.23 -5.91
N CYS A 135 5.78 5.58 -4.96
CA CYS A 135 6.30 6.94 -4.82
C CYS A 135 7.34 7.31 -5.88
N HIS A 136 7.90 6.34 -6.61
CA HIS A 136 8.84 6.60 -7.70
C HIS A 136 8.19 7.35 -8.88
N HIS A 137 6.86 7.35 -8.99
CA HIS A 137 6.12 8.17 -9.96
C HIS A 137 6.04 9.65 -9.59
N PHE A 138 6.39 10.02 -8.36
CA PHE A 138 6.17 11.37 -7.84
C PHE A 138 7.37 12.28 -8.05
N SER A 139 7.09 13.58 -8.27
CA SER A 139 8.09 14.63 -8.10
C SER A 139 8.47 14.76 -6.61
N ASP A 140 9.61 15.39 -6.33
CA ASP A 140 10.04 15.59 -4.95
C ASP A 140 9.00 16.38 -4.13
N ALA A 141 8.36 17.38 -4.74
CA ALA A 141 7.29 18.14 -4.09
C ALA A 141 6.06 17.27 -3.78
N ALA A 142 5.65 16.39 -4.71
CA ALA A 142 4.54 15.47 -4.50
C ALA A 142 4.87 14.40 -3.45
N LEU A 143 6.13 13.94 -3.41
CA LEU A 143 6.59 13.01 -2.39
C LEU A 143 6.52 13.62 -0.99
N VAL A 144 6.97 14.88 -0.84
CA VAL A 144 6.87 15.60 0.44
C VAL A 144 5.40 15.74 0.87
N GLN A 145 4.50 16.09 -0.06
CA GLN A 145 3.05 16.17 0.23
C GLN A 145 2.49 14.81 0.68
N MET A 146 2.89 13.73 0.02
CA MET A 146 2.46 12.39 0.42
C MET A 146 2.95 12.00 1.81
N MET A 147 4.22 12.26 2.12
CA MET A 147 4.78 12.00 3.44
C MET A 147 4.05 12.80 4.53
N GLN A 148 3.74 14.07 4.27
CA GLN A 148 2.96 14.91 5.17
C GLN A 148 1.54 14.36 5.36
N TRP A 149 0.88 13.93 4.27
CA TRP A 149 -0.44 13.32 4.35
C TRP A 149 -0.42 12.03 5.16
N MET A 150 0.54 11.13 4.91
CA MET A 150 0.71 9.88 5.66
C MET A 150 0.93 10.15 7.15
N HIS A 151 1.82 11.09 7.48
CA HIS A 151 2.10 11.47 8.86
C HIS A 151 0.87 12.04 9.58
N SER A 152 0.13 12.93 8.92
CA SER A 152 -1.05 13.58 9.49
C SER A 152 -2.23 12.62 9.67
N ASN A 153 -2.31 11.55 8.89
CA ASN A 153 -3.41 10.61 8.88
C ASN A 153 -3.12 9.29 9.61
N SER A 154 -1.88 9.02 10.02
CA SER A 154 -1.52 7.85 10.82
C SER A 154 -1.42 8.18 12.31
N ARG A 155 -1.74 7.21 13.18
CA ARG A 155 -1.66 7.38 14.65
C ARG A 155 -0.32 6.94 15.23
N SER A 156 0.26 5.89 14.70
CA SER A 156 1.50 5.29 15.23
C SER A 156 2.71 5.52 14.35
N GLY A 157 2.50 5.72 13.05
CA GLY A 157 3.59 6.03 12.12
C GLY A 157 3.29 5.63 10.68
N SER A 158 4.25 5.96 9.82
CA SER A 158 4.17 5.67 8.40
C SER A 158 5.55 5.33 7.83
N PHE A 159 5.57 4.61 6.71
CA PHE A 159 6.80 4.30 5.98
C PHE A 159 6.54 4.13 4.49
N ILE A 160 7.60 4.30 3.71
CA ILE A 160 7.62 4.07 2.27
C ILE A 160 8.64 2.96 2.00
N ASN A 161 8.24 2.00 1.17
CA ASN A 161 9.10 0.99 0.57
C ASN A 161 9.10 1.22 -0.94
N ASP A 162 10.21 1.70 -1.49
CA ASP A 162 10.27 2.02 -2.91
C ASP A 162 11.64 1.71 -3.51
N SER A 163 11.67 1.50 -4.83
CA SER A 163 12.90 1.33 -5.58
C SER A 163 13.59 2.67 -5.83
N HIS A 164 14.91 2.66 -5.85
CA HIS A 164 15.68 3.82 -6.30
C HIS A 164 15.56 3.92 -7.83
N ARG A 165 14.93 4.96 -8.34
CA ARG A 165 14.98 5.29 -9.76
C ARG A 165 16.34 5.95 -10.04
N ASN A 166 17.23 5.21 -10.70
CA ASN A 166 18.47 5.74 -11.23
C ASN A 166 18.25 6.39 -12.60
#